data_de93ac1328f7d1008fde7e82ded7ab4f
#
_entry.id   de93ac1328f7d1008fde7e82ded7ab4f
#
_cell.length_a   1.000
_cell.length_b   1.000
_cell.length_c   1.000
_cell.angle_alpha   90.00
_cell.angle_beta   90.00
_cell.angle_gamma   90.00
#
_symmetry.space_group_name_H-M   'P 1'
#
loop_
_entity.id
_entity.type
_entity.pdbx_description
1 polymer ?
#
loop_
_entity_poly.entity_id
_entity_poly.type
_entity_poly.pdbx_seq_one_letter_code
_entity_poly.pdbx_strand_id
1 'polypeptide(L)'
;LAPIHTGKVTLCGKDITHAPIRKRNLLGMSHIPEDRHKYGLVLDYTLEDNLVLQRYFEPEFTDKAGFLRRKNIRSYAERLIEQYDVRSGQGPITTARSMSGGNQQKAIVAREIDKDPELLIAVQPTRGLDIGAIEYIHKQLVAQRDSGKAVLLVSLELDEVMDVPDRIL
;
A
#
# COMPACT_ATOMS: atom_id res chain seq x y z
N LEU A 1 -6.12 -11.84 -9.98
CA LEU A 1 -4.82 -12.54 -10.01
C LEU A 1 -4.94 -13.74 -10.93
N ALA A 2 -3.97 -13.90 -11.84
CA ALA A 2 -3.89 -15.10 -12.67
C ALA A 2 -3.59 -16.32 -11.77
N PRO A 3 -4.19 -17.49 -12.06
CA PRO A 3 -3.87 -18.71 -11.33
C PRO A 3 -2.43 -19.16 -11.63
N ILE A 4 -1.78 -19.74 -10.63
CA ILE A 4 -0.46 -20.36 -10.81
C ILE A 4 -0.72 -21.74 -11.39
N HIS A 5 -0.21 -21.98 -12.60
CA HIS A 5 -0.38 -23.27 -13.32
C HIS A 5 0.68 -24.28 -12.93
N THR A 6 1.91 -23.85 -12.68
CA THR A 6 3.05 -24.70 -12.29
C THR A 6 3.94 -23.97 -11.31
N GLY A 7 4.67 -24.73 -10.49
CA GLY A 7 5.61 -24.20 -9.51
C GLY A 7 4.97 -23.92 -8.15
N LYS A 8 5.78 -23.35 -7.26
CA LYS A 8 5.43 -23.08 -5.86
C LYS A 8 5.90 -21.69 -5.46
N VAL A 9 5.04 -20.95 -4.76
CA VAL A 9 5.39 -19.65 -4.17
C VAL A 9 5.37 -19.78 -2.65
N THR A 10 6.47 -19.38 -2.02
CA THR A 10 6.61 -19.37 -0.56
C THR A 10 6.92 -17.95 -0.07
N LEU A 11 6.37 -17.60 1.09
CA LEU A 11 6.67 -16.36 1.80
C LEU A 11 7.04 -16.71 3.25
N CYS A 12 8.22 -16.33 3.70
CA CYS A 12 8.75 -16.65 5.04
C CYS A 12 8.61 -18.16 5.36
N GLY A 13 8.95 -19.02 4.39
CA GLY A 13 8.88 -20.48 4.52
C GLY A 13 7.46 -21.08 4.42
N LYS A 14 6.41 -20.26 4.32
CA LYS A 14 5.02 -20.72 4.21
C LYS A 14 4.56 -20.75 2.76
N ASP A 15 3.91 -21.84 2.37
CA ASP A 15 3.32 -21.97 1.04
C ASP A 15 2.11 -21.04 0.87
N ILE A 16 2.17 -20.17 -0.12
CA ILE A 16 1.12 -19.23 -0.46
C ILE A 16 0.61 -19.41 -1.89
N THR A 17 0.99 -20.49 -2.57
CA THR A 17 0.67 -20.75 -3.97
C THR A 17 -0.82 -20.59 -4.27
N HIS A 18 -1.67 -21.20 -3.47
CA HIS A 18 -3.13 -21.13 -3.61
C HIS A 18 -3.81 -20.34 -2.48
N ALA A 19 -3.04 -19.59 -1.68
CA ALA A 19 -3.61 -18.80 -0.60
C ALA A 19 -4.50 -17.68 -1.14
N PRO A 20 -5.68 -17.42 -0.56
CA PRO A 20 -6.51 -16.28 -0.90
C PRO A 20 -5.81 -14.96 -0.53
N ILE A 21 -6.24 -13.85 -1.15
CA ILE A 21 -5.62 -12.52 -1.00
C ILE A 21 -5.49 -12.14 0.48
N ARG A 22 -6.57 -12.26 1.26
CA ARG A 22 -6.55 -11.95 2.69
C ARG A 22 -5.47 -12.71 3.46
N LYS A 23 -5.31 -14.00 3.17
CA LYS A 23 -4.28 -14.83 3.83
C LYS A 23 -2.88 -14.38 3.46
N ARG A 24 -2.64 -13.97 2.21
CA ARG A 24 -1.35 -13.42 1.76
C ARG A 24 -1.03 -12.11 2.49
N ASN A 25 -2.01 -11.20 2.61
CA ASN A 25 -1.85 -9.95 3.35
C ASN A 25 -1.51 -10.22 4.84
N LEU A 26 -2.24 -11.13 5.50
CA LEU A 26 -1.98 -11.51 6.89
C LEU A 26 -0.64 -12.22 7.11
N LEU A 27 -0.04 -12.77 6.06
CA LEU A 27 1.30 -13.36 6.09
C LEU A 27 2.41 -12.34 5.79
N GLY A 28 2.08 -11.06 5.66
CA GLY A 28 3.04 -9.98 5.47
C GLY A 28 3.32 -9.64 4.00
N MET A 29 2.38 -9.89 3.08
CA MET A 29 2.48 -9.41 1.70
C MET A 29 1.71 -8.12 1.54
N SER A 30 2.36 -7.06 1.03
CA SER A 30 1.74 -5.80 0.62
C SER A 30 1.92 -5.56 -0.88
N HIS A 31 1.03 -4.78 -1.48
CA HIS A 31 1.03 -4.55 -2.91
C HIS A 31 0.60 -3.14 -3.26
N ILE A 32 1.50 -2.39 -3.89
CA ILE A 32 1.22 -1.10 -4.53
C ILE A 32 0.90 -1.41 -6.00
N PRO A 33 -0.36 -1.24 -6.45
CA PRO A 33 -0.76 -1.63 -7.79
C PRO A 33 -0.37 -0.59 -8.85
N GLU A 34 -0.22 -1.04 -10.09
CA GLU A 34 0.05 -0.20 -11.26
C GLU A 34 -1.03 0.89 -11.48
N ASP A 35 -2.29 0.49 -11.39
CA ASP A 35 -3.43 1.41 -11.55
C ASP A 35 -4.06 1.72 -10.18
N ARG A 36 -3.72 2.91 -9.66
CA ARG A 36 -4.19 3.39 -8.36
C ARG A 36 -5.71 3.61 -8.32
N HIS A 37 -6.33 3.93 -9.47
CA HIS A 37 -7.77 4.20 -9.54
C HIS A 37 -8.60 2.92 -9.65
N LYS A 38 -8.07 1.91 -10.31
CA LYS A 38 -8.78 0.65 -10.52
C LYS A 38 -8.57 -0.35 -9.38
N TYR A 39 -7.37 -0.38 -8.81
CA TYR A 39 -6.96 -1.39 -7.85
C TYR A 39 -6.42 -0.84 -6.53
N GLY A 40 -6.04 0.43 -6.51
CA GLY A 40 -5.43 1.05 -5.33
C GLY A 40 -6.43 1.65 -4.36
N LEU A 41 -7.40 2.41 -4.85
CA LEU A 41 -8.36 3.17 -4.04
C LEU A 41 -9.79 2.95 -4.52
N VAL A 42 -10.74 3.05 -3.60
CA VAL A 42 -12.16 3.27 -3.90
C VAL A 42 -12.37 4.78 -3.94
N LEU A 43 -12.42 5.35 -5.15
CA LEU A 43 -12.36 6.81 -5.35
C LEU A 43 -13.46 7.59 -4.66
N ASP A 44 -14.66 7.02 -4.52
CA ASP A 44 -15.81 7.66 -3.91
C ASP A 44 -15.86 7.49 -2.37
N TYR A 45 -14.93 6.72 -1.80
CA TYR A 45 -14.77 6.58 -0.36
C TYR A 45 -13.89 7.69 0.21
N THR A 46 -14.05 7.93 1.50
CA THR A 46 -13.18 8.83 2.25
C THR A 46 -11.74 8.28 2.34
N LEU A 47 -10.79 9.14 2.65
CA LEU A 47 -9.39 8.73 2.88
C LEU A 47 -9.30 7.75 4.03
N GLU A 48 -10.01 7.98 5.15
CA GLU A 48 -10.01 7.07 6.30
C GLU A 48 -10.55 5.68 5.96
N ASP A 49 -11.62 5.59 5.14
CA ASP A 49 -12.16 4.31 4.71
C ASP A 49 -11.20 3.57 3.77
N ASN A 50 -10.49 4.30 2.89
CA ASN A 50 -9.47 3.73 2.01
C ASN A 50 -8.24 3.22 2.79
N LEU A 51 -7.81 3.94 3.82
CA LEU A 51 -6.66 3.55 4.63
C LEU A 51 -6.92 2.27 5.43
N VAL A 52 -8.14 2.07 5.93
CA VAL A 52 -8.50 0.89 6.72
C VAL A 52 -9.03 -0.28 5.88
N LEU A 53 -9.22 -0.10 4.56
CA LEU A 53 -9.93 -1.02 3.68
C LEU A 53 -9.46 -2.49 3.74
N GLN A 54 -8.18 -2.72 3.96
CA GLN A 54 -7.60 -4.06 4.05
C GLN A 54 -7.51 -4.61 5.48
N ARG A 55 -7.81 -3.77 6.49
CA ARG A 55 -7.68 -4.08 7.92
C ARG A 55 -8.98 -3.91 8.70
N TYR A 56 -10.07 -3.48 8.08
CA TYR A 56 -11.34 -3.15 8.74
C TYR A 56 -11.85 -4.23 9.69
N PHE A 57 -11.50 -5.50 9.44
CA PHE A 57 -11.91 -6.66 10.25
C PHE A 57 -11.07 -6.88 11.52
N GLU A 58 -9.99 -6.13 11.69
CA GLU A 58 -9.15 -6.25 12.87
C GLU A 58 -9.89 -5.72 14.13
N PRO A 59 -9.61 -6.29 15.32
CA PRO A 59 -10.28 -5.88 16.57
C PRO A 59 -10.13 -4.40 16.91
N GLU A 60 -9.10 -3.76 16.38
CA GLU A 60 -8.87 -2.33 16.51
C GLU A 60 -9.98 -1.52 15.81
N PHE A 61 -10.43 -1.98 14.63
CA PHE A 61 -11.35 -1.25 13.76
C PHE A 61 -12.78 -1.78 13.78
N THR A 62 -13.00 -3.01 14.26
CA THR A 62 -14.33 -3.63 14.32
C THR A 62 -14.56 -4.21 15.70
N ASP A 63 -15.75 -4.00 16.26
CA ASP A 63 -16.14 -4.58 17.53
C ASP A 63 -16.61 -6.06 17.37
N LYS A 64 -16.91 -6.71 18.50
CA LYS A 64 -17.35 -8.11 18.51
C LYS A 64 -18.70 -8.34 17.84
N ALA A 65 -19.51 -7.30 17.68
CA ALA A 65 -20.82 -7.34 17.00
C ALA A 65 -20.71 -7.04 15.49
N GLY A 66 -19.50 -6.72 15.00
CA GLY A 66 -19.24 -6.43 13.58
C GLY A 66 -19.39 -4.96 13.20
N PHE A 67 -19.60 -4.05 14.16
CA PHE A 67 -19.69 -2.61 13.87
C PHE A 67 -18.33 -1.95 13.84
N LEU A 68 -18.14 -1.04 12.86
CA LEU A 68 -16.90 -0.28 12.72
C LEU A 68 -16.72 0.73 13.85
N ARG A 69 -15.53 0.73 14.42
CA ARG A 69 -15.08 1.69 15.45
C ARG A 69 -14.60 2.98 14.80
N ARG A 70 -15.52 3.83 14.38
CA ARG A 70 -15.23 5.06 13.61
C ARG A 70 -14.20 5.98 14.26
N LYS A 71 -14.16 6.09 15.59
CA LYS A 71 -13.13 6.89 16.29
C LYS A 71 -11.74 6.34 16.07
N ASN A 72 -11.57 5.01 16.18
CA ASN A 72 -10.28 4.37 15.98
C ASN A 72 -9.81 4.50 14.53
N ILE A 73 -10.72 4.30 13.56
CA ILE A 73 -10.45 4.50 12.13
C ILE A 73 -10.00 5.93 11.86
N ARG A 74 -10.68 6.92 12.47
CA ARG A 74 -10.33 8.33 12.34
C ARG A 74 -8.92 8.62 12.87
N SER A 75 -8.62 8.21 14.10
CA SER A 75 -7.30 8.43 14.72
C SER A 75 -6.19 7.70 13.96
N TYR A 76 -6.47 6.50 13.47
CA TYR A 76 -5.54 5.76 12.61
C TYR A 76 -5.23 6.53 11.31
N ALA A 77 -6.26 7.05 10.65
CA ALA A 77 -6.10 7.82 9.42
C ALA A 77 -5.35 9.13 9.67
N GLU A 78 -5.64 9.85 10.76
CA GLU A 78 -4.94 11.08 11.15
C GLU A 78 -3.43 10.82 11.32
N ARG A 79 -3.07 9.74 12.03
CA ARG A 79 -1.67 9.32 12.19
C ARG A 79 -0.99 9.05 10.85
N LEU A 80 -1.63 8.31 9.94
CA LEU A 80 -1.03 8.01 8.64
C LEU A 80 -0.91 9.25 7.75
N ILE A 81 -1.90 10.14 7.78
CA ILE A 81 -1.89 11.41 7.05
C ILE A 81 -0.66 12.24 7.46
N GLU A 82 -0.42 12.36 8.76
CA GLU A 82 0.72 13.09 9.31
C GLU A 82 2.05 12.39 9.00
N GLN A 83 2.15 11.11 9.32
CA GLN A 83 3.39 10.33 9.19
C GLN A 83 3.89 10.23 7.74
N TYR A 84 2.98 10.14 6.77
CA TYR A 84 3.30 9.98 5.36
C TYR A 84 3.09 11.25 4.52
N ASP A 85 2.91 12.40 5.15
CA ASP A 85 2.70 13.70 4.48
C ASP A 85 1.62 13.60 3.37
N VAL A 86 0.48 13.03 3.69
CA VAL A 86 -0.65 12.93 2.77
C VAL A 86 -1.46 14.22 2.85
N ARG A 87 -1.40 15.05 1.80
CA ARG A 87 -2.17 16.29 1.77
C ARG A 87 -3.60 16.03 1.31
N SER A 88 -4.54 16.40 2.16
CA SER A 88 -5.97 16.22 1.94
C SER A 88 -6.74 17.46 2.44
N GLY A 89 -7.71 17.94 1.64
CA GLY A 89 -8.38 19.23 1.93
C GLY A 89 -9.21 19.23 3.21
N GLN A 90 -9.73 18.08 3.61
CA GLN A 90 -10.60 17.92 4.80
C GLN A 90 -10.07 16.81 5.74
N GLY A 91 -8.76 16.53 5.69
CA GLY A 91 -8.16 15.45 6.48
C GLY A 91 -8.76 14.07 6.13
N PRO A 92 -9.01 13.21 7.14
CA PRO A 92 -9.49 11.85 6.96
C PRO A 92 -10.81 11.70 6.17
N ILE A 93 -11.67 12.71 6.22
CA ILE A 93 -12.98 12.68 5.52
C ILE A 93 -12.92 13.14 4.06
N THR A 94 -11.74 13.54 3.58
CA THR A 94 -11.54 13.90 2.17
C THR A 94 -11.90 12.71 1.28
N THR A 95 -12.74 12.92 0.27
CA THR A 95 -13.02 11.89 -0.74
C THR A 95 -11.76 11.66 -1.58
N ALA A 96 -11.36 10.40 -1.76
CA ALA A 96 -10.13 10.06 -2.48
C ALA A 96 -10.09 10.63 -3.91
N ARG A 97 -11.23 10.73 -4.59
CA ARG A 97 -11.37 11.32 -5.93
C ARG A 97 -10.92 12.79 -5.99
N SER A 98 -11.09 13.56 -4.93
CA SER A 98 -10.76 14.98 -4.88
C SER A 98 -9.27 15.25 -4.62
N MET A 99 -8.49 14.22 -4.33
CA MET A 99 -7.05 14.34 -4.04
C MET A 99 -6.22 14.35 -5.34
N SER A 100 -5.06 15.01 -5.32
CA SER A 100 -4.09 14.90 -6.41
C SER A 100 -3.54 13.49 -6.55
N GLY A 101 -3.08 13.11 -7.76
CA GLY A 101 -2.49 11.79 -8.03
C GLY A 101 -1.34 11.44 -7.09
N GLY A 102 -0.46 12.41 -6.78
CA GLY A 102 0.63 12.22 -5.82
C GLY A 102 0.14 11.92 -4.41
N ASN A 103 -0.89 12.61 -3.92
CA ASN A 103 -1.44 12.35 -2.59
C ASN A 103 -2.26 11.05 -2.54
N GLN A 104 -2.94 10.68 -3.62
CA GLN A 104 -3.56 9.37 -3.75
C GLN A 104 -2.52 8.24 -3.64
N GLN A 105 -1.39 8.40 -4.32
CA GLN A 105 -0.30 7.43 -4.27
C GLN A 105 0.35 7.37 -2.88
N LYS A 106 0.60 8.53 -2.24
CA LYS A 106 1.08 8.58 -0.85
C LYS A 106 0.14 7.83 0.11
N ALA A 107 -1.17 7.96 -0.06
CA ALA A 107 -2.15 7.24 0.76
C ALA A 107 -2.08 5.72 0.55
N ILE A 108 -1.90 5.25 -0.69
CA ILE A 108 -1.70 3.82 -0.98
C ILE A 108 -0.41 3.34 -0.32
N VAL A 109 0.69 4.06 -0.51
CA VAL A 109 2.00 3.71 0.08
C VAL A 109 1.92 3.67 1.61
N ALA A 110 1.29 4.68 2.24
CA ALA A 110 1.06 4.72 3.68
C ALA A 110 0.32 3.47 4.17
N ARG A 111 -0.79 3.12 3.53
CA ARG A 111 -1.59 1.93 3.86
C ARG A 111 -0.79 0.63 3.73
N GLU A 112 0.00 0.50 2.67
CA GLU A 112 0.72 -0.73 2.38
C GLU A 112 1.95 -0.90 3.27
N ILE A 113 2.65 0.18 3.63
CA ILE A 113 3.85 0.16 4.47
C ILE A 113 3.48 0.06 5.96
N ASP A 114 2.43 0.74 6.42
CA ASP A 114 2.03 0.72 7.84
C ASP A 114 1.60 -0.66 8.35
N LYS A 115 1.35 -1.59 7.45
CA LYS A 115 1.10 -3.01 7.80
C LYS A 115 2.36 -3.75 8.23
N ASP A 116 3.53 -3.12 8.15
CA ASP A 116 4.85 -3.71 8.41
C ASP A 116 5.06 -5.01 7.60
N PRO A 117 5.01 -4.97 6.26
CA PRO A 117 5.05 -6.17 5.45
C PRO A 117 6.45 -6.82 5.44
N GLU A 118 6.49 -8.13 5.29
CA GLU A 118 7.72 -8.89 5.00
C GLU A 118 8.13 -8.78 3.53
N LEU A 119 7.13 -8.62 2.64
CA LEU A 119 7.31 -8.42 1.21
C LEU A 119 6.40 -7.30 0.70
N LEU A 120 7.01 -6.24 0.18
CA LEU A 120 6.32 -5.17 -0.53
C LEU A 120 6.52 -5.34 -2.04
N ILE A 121 5.44 -5.55 -2.78
CA ILE A 121 5.44 -5.58 -4.24
C ILE A 121 4.98 -4.21 -4.74
N ALA A 122 5.84 -3.49 -5.44
CA ALA A 122 5.55 -2.18 -6.00
C ALA A 122 5.55 -2.26 -7.54
N VAL A 123 4.38 -2.10 -8.16
CA VAL A 123 4.23 -2.16 -9.62
C VAL A 123 3.96 -0.76 -10.14
N GLN A 124 4.86 -0.22 -10.96
CA GLN A 124 4.77 1.12 -11.54
C GLN A 124 4.43 2.21 -10.48
N PRO A 125 5.12 2.22 -9.31
CA PRO A 125 4.68 3.02 -8.16
C PRO A 125 4.73 4.52 -8.41
N THR A 126 5.50 4.99 -9.38
CA THR A 126 5.72 6.40 -9.71
C THR A 126 4.99 6.87 -10.95
N ARG A 127 4.28 5.98 -11.63
CA ARG A 127 3.63 6.27 -12.91
C ARG A 127 2.69 7.48 -12.84
N GLY A 128 2.97 8.49 -13.70
CA GLY A 128 2.14 9.70 -13.84
C GLY A 128 2.16 10.62 -12.63
N LEU A 129 3.24 10.62 -11.87
CA LEU A 129 3.47 11.50 -10.75
C LEU A 129 4.42 12.65 -11.11
N ASP A 130 4.38 13.71 -10.32
CA ASP A 130 5.37 14.78 -10.36
C ASP A 130 6.68 14.35 -9.68
N ILE A 131 7.77 15.08 -9.96
CA ILE A 131 9.13 14.77 -9.47
C ILE A 131 9.16 14.65 -7.93
N GLY A 132 8.49 15.56 -7.22
CA GLY A 132 8.49 15.52 -5.75
C GLY A 132 7.80 14.30 -5.19
N ALA A 133 6.72 13.84 -5.83
CA ALA A 133 6.04 12.61 -5.44
C ALA A 133 6.88 11.37 -5.79
N ILE A 134 7.58 11.36 -6.93
CA ILE A 134 8.50 10.28 -7.33
C ILE A 134 9.60 10.11 -6.28
N GLU A 135 10.33 11.19 -5.96
CA GLU A 135 11.39 11.15 -4.94
C GLU A 135 10.88 10.66 -3.58
N TYR A 136 9.68 11.09 -3.20
CA TYR A 136 9.07 10.64 -1.96
C TYR A 136 8.84 9.12 -1.97
N ILE A 137 8.24 8.59 -3.04
CA ILE A 137 7.96 7.15 -3.16
C ILE A 137 9.26 6.34 -3.15
N HIS A 138 10.29 6.75 -3.89
CA HIS A 138 11.60 6.10 -3.87
C HIS A 138 12.19 6.04 -2.46
N LYS A 139 12.15 7.14 -1.70
CA LYS A 139 12.60 7.18 -0.31
C LYS A 139 11.85 6.18 0.57
N GLN A 140 10.54 6.02 0.38
CA GLN A 140 9.75 5.04 1.12
C GLN A 140 10.14 3.60 0.78
N LEU A 141 10.34 3.27 -0.51
CA LEU A 141 10.78 1.94 -0.94
C LEU A 141 12.16 1.59 -0.40
N VAL A 142 13.11 2.52 -0.50
CA VAL A 142 14.47 2.37 0.04
C VAL A 142 14.43 2.20 1.57
N ALA A 143 13.63 2.97 2.29
CA ALA A 143 13.48 2.82 3.73
C ALA A 143 12.93 1.45 4.14
N GLN A 144 12.02 0.85 3.36
CA GLN A 144 11.56 -0.52 3.60
C GLN A 144 12.70 -1.53 3.42
N ARG A 145 13.48 -1.42 2.33
CA ARG A 145 14.67 -2.25 2.10
C ARG A 145 15.65 -2.12 3.27
N ASP A 146 15.98 -0.90 3.66
CA ASP A 146 16.97 -0.62 4.71
C ASP A 146 16.54 -1.11 6.09
N SER A 147 15.22 -1.24 6.30
CA SER A 147 14.65 -1.88 7.50
C SER A 147 14.65 -3.42 7.44
N GLY A 148 15.26 -4.02 6.40
CA GLY A 148 15.38 -5.47 6.24
C GLY A 148 14.18 -6.16 5.59
N LYS A 149 13.25 -5.40 5.00
CA LYS A 149 12.11 -5.95 4.27
C LYS A 149 12.47 -6.29 2.82
N ALA A 150 11.82 -7.29 2.25
CA ALA A 150 11.94 -7.57 0.83
C ALA A 150 11.07 -6.60 0.02
N VAL A 151 11.66 -5.95 -0.98
CA VAL A 151 10.95 -5.08 -1.92
C VAL A 151 11.11 -5.61 -3.33
N LEU A 152 10.00 -5.93 -4.00
CA LEU A 152 9.97 -6.28 -5.42
C LEU A 152 9.43 -5.08 -6.21
N LEU A 153 10.32 -4.38 -6.90
CA LEU A 153 9.97 -3.27 -7.78
C LEU A 153 9.79 -3.79 -9.22
N VAL A 154 8.65 -3.46 -9.82
CA VAL A 154 8.37 -3.69 -11.24
C VAL A 154 8.12 -2.34 -11.89
N SER A 155 9.02 -1.89 -12.76
CA SER A 155 8.93 -0.59 -13.41
C SER A 155 9.28 -0.67 -14.90
N LEU A 156 8.69 0.24 -15.69
CA LEU A 156 9.05 0.50 -17.10
C LEU A 156 9.95 1.74 -17.22
N GLU A 157 10.14 2.48 -16.13
CA GLU A 157 11.01 3.67 -16.10
C GLU A 157 12.45 3.22 -15.85
N LEU A 158 13.32 3.42 -16.86
CA LEU A 158 14.70 2.95 -16.79
C LEU A 158 15.47 3.56 -15.60
N ASP A 159 15.28 4.85 -15.35
CA ASP A 159 15.97 5.55 -14.26
C ASP A 159 15.57 4.95 -12.90
N GLU A 160 14.28 4.63 -12.69
CA GLU A 160 13.80 3.98 -11.48
C GLU A 160 14.43 2.60 -11.28
N VAL A 161 14.57 1.82 -12.37
CA VAL A 161 15.17 0.48 -12.34
C VAL A 161 16.68 0.54 -12.08
N MET A 162 17.36 1.61 -12.50
CA MET A 162 18.81 1.76 -12.31
C MET A 162 19.18 2.31 -10.93
N ASP A 163 18.32 3.18 -10.35
CA ASP A 163 18.68 3.97 -9.18
C ASP A 163 18.16 3.38 -7.85
N VAL A 164 17.06 2.62 -7.87
CA VAL A 164 16.37 2.21 -6.64
C VAL A 164 16.73 0.81 -6.14
N PRO A 165 16.75 -0.24 -6.98
CA PRO A 165 16.99 -1.60 -6.52
C PRO A 165 18.49 -1.92 -6.35
N ASP A 166 18.80 -2.85 -5.42
CA ASP A 166 20.14 -3.39 -5.25
C ASP A 166 20.46 -4.48 -6.29
N ARG A 167 19.44 -5.03 -6.92
CA ARG A 167 19.56 -6.13 -7.88
C ARG A 167 18.48 -6.01 -8.97
N ILE A 168 18.92 -6.16 -10.22
CA ILE A 168 18.04 -6.18 -11.40
C ILE A 168 17.94 -7.62 -11.91
N LEU A 169 16.73 -8.05 -12.28
CA LEU A 169 16.42 -9.39 -12.80
C LEU A 169 15.93 -9.30 -14.23
#